data_c63930c77a00ef1e920860749dba06ae
#
_entry.id   c63930c77a00ef1e920860749dba06ae
#
_cell.length_a   1.000
_cell.length_b   1.000
_cell.length_c   1.000
_cell.angle_alpha   90.00
_cell.angle_beta   90.00
_cell.angle_gamma   90.00
#
_symmetry.space_group_name_H-M   'P 1'
#
loop_
_entity.id
_entity.type
_entity.pdbx_description
1 polymer ?
#
loop_
_entity_poly.entity_id
_entity_poly.type
_entity_poly.pdbx_seq_one_letter_code
_entity_poly.pdbx_strand_id
1 'polypeptide(L)'
;MSDKQSPILIQCDFDGTLTIGDVSFQILDEFTGQSWRQLFEDYMQGRMSVNRFNSSVFSHVKADKETLGRFVREKTIIRPGLLELLALCRERDFRFVIVSNGMMFYIDIVLEMIGARDIEFAAAHAIFRPEGVESWYEDPDGHRLEDGFKESYTKRFLQQGYRVVYIGNGTSDFAPASMCHHIFAVDNLVKCCQESGVEHTPFNDLHDVVRGLSSLF
;
A
#
# COMPACT_ATOMS: atom_id res chain seq x y z
N MET A 1 31.21 19.31 -12.79
CA MET A 1 30.57 18.28 -11.96
C MET A 1 29.15 18.15 -12.51
N SER A 2 28.80 17.03 -13.15
CA SER A 2 27.45 16.85 -13.70
C SER A 2 26.49 16.81 -12.51
N ASP A 3 25.48 17.69 -12.50
CA ASP A 3 24.32 17.58 -11.63
C ASP A 3 23.67 16.20 -11.87
N LYS A 4 24.07 15.20 -11.09
CA LYS A 4 23.32 13.93 -11.08
C LYS A 4 21.98 14.24 -10.42
N GLN A 5 20.96 14.35 -11.26
CA GLN A 5 19.58 14.43 -10.79
C GLN A 5 19.33 13.25 -9.83
N SER A 6 18.76 13.52 -8.64
CA SER A 6 18.46 12.46 -7.65
C SER A 6 17.58 11.37 -8.28
N PRO A 7 17.87 10.09 -8.04
CA PRO A 7 17.08 9.00 -8.61
C PRO A 7 15.63 9.07 -8.13
N ILE A 8 14.71 8.66 -8.98
CA ILE A 8 13.28 8.65 -8.69
C ILE A 8 12.89 7.31 -8.08
N LEU A 9 12.09 7.36 -7.01
CA LEU A 9 11.45 6.19 -6.43
C LEU A 9 9.94 6.42 -6.36
N ILE A 10 9.17 5.44 -6.84
CA ILE A 10 7.73 5.40 -6.73
C ILE A 10 7.38 4.52 -5.53
N GLN A 11 6.90 5.12 -4.46
CA GLN A 11 6.31 4.39 -3.32
C GLN A 11 4.80 4.30 -3.53
N CYS A 12 4.29 3.10 -3.67
CA CYS A 12 2.89 2.86 -3.99
C CYS A 12 2.21 2.05 -2.89
N ASP A 13 1.03 2.47 -2.46
CA ASP A 13 0.14 1.63 -1.67
C ASP A 13 -0.47 0.52 -2.55
N PHE A 14 -1.07 -0.49 -1.91
CA PHE A 14 -1.63 -1.65 -2.59
C PHE A 14 -3.17 -1.65 -2.59
N ASP A 15 -3.77 -1.79 -1.40
CA ASP A 15 -5.21 -1.93 -1.21
C ASP A 15 -5.97 -0.65 -1.57
N GLY A 16 -6.90 -0.73 -2.54
CA GLY A 16 -7.61 0.44 -3.04
C GLY A 16 -6.77 1.36 -3.94
N THR A 17 -5.48 1.10 -4.11
CA THR A 17 -4.55 1.86 -4.96
C THR A 17 -4.17 1.08 -6.21
N LEU A 18 -3.45 -0.03 -6.10
CA LEU A 18 -3.17 -0.94 -7.21
C LEU A 18 -4.34 -1.89 -7.50
N THR A 19 -5.18 -2.11 -6.50
CA THR A 19 -6.42 -2.87 -6.63
C THR A 19 -7.64 -1.94 -6.66
N ILE A 20 -8.72 -2.40 -7.28
CA ILE A 20 -10.04 -1.78 -7.14
C ILE A 20 -10.69 -2.38 -5.89
N GLY A 21 -10.86 -1.56 -4.85
CA GLY A 21 -11.29 -2.00 -3.53
C GLY A 21 -10.15 -2.57 -2.68
N ASP A 22 -10.44 -2.70 -1.41
CA ASP A 22 -9.49 -3.15 -0.38
C ASP A 22 -9.60 -4.66 -0.20
N VAL A 23 -8.53 -5.38 -0.51
CA VAL A 23 -8.45 -6.86 -0.41
C VAL A 23 -8.55 -7.31 1.04
N SER A 24 -7.95 -6.56 1.98
CA SER A 24 -8.07 -6.83 3.42
C SER A 24 -9.52 -6.81 3.86
N PHE A 25 -10.27 -5.77 3.48
CA PHE A 25 -11.68 -5.65 3.85
C PHE A 25 -12.56 -6.72 3.21
N GLN A 26 -12.26 -7.13 1.97
CA GLN A 26 -12.96 -8.24 1.32
C GLN A 26 -12.74 -9.55 2.07
N ILE A 27 -11.50 -9.82 2.53
CA ILE A 27 -11.19 -10.99 3.36
C ILE A 27 -11.93 -10.91 4.70
N LEU A 28 -11.92 -9.77 5.36
CA LEU A 28 -12.59 -9.59 6.65
C LEU A 28 -14.10 -9.77 6.53
N ASP A 29 -14.73 -9.21 5.51
CA ASP A 29 -16.17 -9.36 5.29
C ASP A 29 -16.57 -10.83 5.05
N GLU A 30 -15.79 -11.58 4.28
CA GLU A 30 -16.07 -12.99 3.97
C GLU A 30 -15.82 -13.92 5.17
N PHE A 31 -14.71 -13.73 5.88
CA PHE A 31 -14.24 -14.72 6.86
C PHE A 31 -14.48 -14.36 8.32
N THR A 32 -14.87 -13.11 8.61
CA THR A 32 -15.21 -12.68 9.99
C THR A 32 -16.59 -12.06 10.12
N GLY A 33 -17.30 -11.92 9.02
CA GLY A 33 -18.55 -11.16 8.96
C GLY A 33 -18.29 -9.67 9.24
N GLN A 34 -19.22 -9.00 9.93
CA GLN A 34 -19.10 -7.55 10.13
C GLN A 34 -18.53 -7.14 11.50
N SER A 35 -18.04 -8.09 12.28
CA SER A 35 -17.55 -7.82 13.65
C SER A 35 -16.33 -6.88 13.70
N TRP A 36 -15.54 -6.83 12.63
CA TRP A 36 -14.35 -5.97 12.51
C TRP A 36 -14.68 -4.48 12.39
N ARG A 37 -15.89 -4.12 11.97
CA ARG A 37 -16.29 -2.72 11.70
C ARG A 37 -16.22 -1.83 12.91
N GLN A 38 -16.47 -2.35 14.12
CA GLN A 38 -16.32 -1.59 15.35
C GLN A 38 -14.84 -1.21 15.60
N LEU A 39 -13.91 -2.12 15.34
CA LEU A 39 -12.48 -1.83 15.43
C LEU A 39 -12.03 -0.83 14.35
N PHE A 40 -12.66 -0.87 13.17
CA PHE A 40 -12.43 0.10 12.13
C PHE A 40 -12.88 1.51 12.53
N GLU A 41 -14.03 1.64 13.20
CA GLU A 41 -14.47 2.92 13.77
C GLU A 41 -13.47 3.46 14.81
N ASP A 42 -12.93 2.57 15.67
CA ASP A 42 -11.90 2.95 16.64
C ASP A 42 -10.62 3.45 15.97
N TYR A 43 -10.20 2.79 14.88
CA TYR A 43 -9.08 3.26 14.06
C TYR A 43 -9.38 4.62 13.42
N MET A 44 -10.54 4.79 12.77
CA MET A 44 -10.94 6.04 12.11
C MET A 44 -11.06 7.23 13.07
N GLN A 45 -11.32 6.97 14.35
CA GLN A 45 -11.36 7.98 15.41
C GLN A 45 -9.99 8.20 16.09
N GLY A 46 -8.91 7.59 15.57
CA GLY A 46 -7.56 7.75 16.09
C GLY A 46 -7.32 7.07 17.45
N ARG A 47 -8.20 6.16 17.89
CA ARG A 47 -8.05 5.42 19.16
C ARG A 47 -7.04 4.27 19.08
N MET A 48 -6.67 3.86 17.88
CA MET A 48 -5.62 2.87 17.65
C MET A 48 -4.88 3.13 16.33
N SER A 49 -3.65 2.64 16.23
CA SER A 49 -2.89 2.69 14.98
C SER A 49 -3.45 1.70 13.93
N VAL A 50 -3.15 1.93 12.65
CA VAL A 50 -3.52 1.03 11.56
C VAL A 50 -2.88 -0.36 11.75
N ASN A 51 -1.64 -0.42 12.26
CA ASN A 51 -0.95 -1.68 12.53
C ASN A 51 -1.69 -2.51 13.58
N ARG A 52 -2.12 -1.85 14.67
CA ARG A 52 -2.91 -2.50 15.73
C ARG A 52 -4.29 -2.92 15.25
N PHE A 53 -4.95 -2.08 14.45
CA PHE A 53 -6.23 -2.42 13.83
C PHE A 53 -6.08 -3.71 13.01
N ASN A 54 -5.17 -3.73 12.04
CA ASN A 54 -4.98 -4.89 11.16
C ASN A 54 -4.62 -6.17 11.94
N SER A 55 -3.69 -6.09 12.90
CA SER A 55 -3.33 -7.25 13.72
C SER A 55 -4.52 -7.78 14.53
N SER A 56 -5.35 -6.88 15.05
CA SER A 56 -6.52 -7.26 15.84
C SER A 56 -7.60 -7.93 14.98
N VAL A 57 -7.92 -7.37 13.80
CA VAL A 57 -9.00 -7.93 12.96
C VAL A 57 -8.60 -9.25 12.30
N PHE A 58 -7.35 -9.36 11.83
CA PHE A 58 -6.85 -10.60 11.22
C PHE A 58 -6.69 -11.74 12.22
N SER A 59 -6.55 -11.47 13.53
CA SER A 59 -6.56 -12.50 14.57
C SER A 59 -7.87 -13.28 14.63
N HIS A 60 -8.95 -12.79 14.03
CA HIS A 60 -10.24 -13.46 13.94
C HIS A 60 -10.44 -14.24 12.63
N VAL A 61 -9.54 -14.10 11.65
CA VAL A 61 -9.59 -14.83 10.38
C VAL A 61 -9.04 -16.24 10.59
N LYS A 62 -9.91 -17.25 10.64
CA LYS A 62 -9.56 -18.65 10.94
C LYS A 62 -9.35 -19.50 9.68
N ALA A 63 -9.53 -18.95 8.51
CA ALA A 63 -9.28 -19.63 7.24
C ALA A 63 -7.78 -19.88 7.03
N ASP A 64 -7.43 -21.01 6.45
CA ASP A 64 -6.05 -21.34 6.10
C ASP A 64 -5.54 -20.53 4.89
N LYS A 65 -4.23 -20.54 4.69
CA LYS A 65 -3.56 -19.80 3.63
C LYS A 65 -4.06 -20.19 2.22
N GLU A 66 -4.40 -21.45 2.00
CA GLU A 66 -4.86 -21.94 0.71
C GLU A 66 -6.25 -21.39 0.38
N THR A 67 -7.16 -21.45 1.34
CA THR A 67 -8.52 -20.91 1.22
C THR A 67 -8.51 -19.41 0.97
N LEU A 68 -7.73 -18.65 1.75
CA LEU A 68 -7.57 -17.22 1.55
C LEU A 68 -6.91 -16.92 0.19
N GLY A 69 -5.91 -17.68 -0.21
CA GLY A 69 -5.25 -17.52 -1.49
C GLY A 69 -6.18 -17.73 -2.69
N ARG A 70 -7.08 -18.70 -2.61
CA ARG A 70 -8.12 -18.92 -3.63
C ARG A 70 -9.07 -17.74 -3.69
N PHE A 71 -9.57 -17.29 -2.55
CA PHE A 71 -10.44 -16.12 -2.45
C PHE A 71 -9.79 -14.88 -3.08
N VAL A 72 -8.54 -14.59 -2.74
CA VAL A 72 -7.77 -13.45 -3.29
C VAL A 72 -7.69 -13.54 -4.82
N ARG A 73 -7.36 -14.72 -5.37
CA ARG A 73 -7.29 -14.91 -6.83
C ARG A 73 -8.62 -14.67 -7.54
N GLU A 74 -9.73 -15.03 -6.90
CA GLU A 74 -11.08 -14.91 -7.48
C GLU A 74 -11.66 -13.50 -7.37
N LYS A 75 -11.31 -12.77 -6.30
CA LYS A 75 -11.97 -11.50 -5.96
C LYS A 75 -11.18 -10.25 -6.28
N THR A 76 -9.84 -10.35 -6.34
CA THR A 76 -9.02 -9.16 -6.56
C THR A 76 -9.14 -8.66 -8.00
N ILE A 77 -9.45 -7.38 -8.13
CA ILE A 77 -9.49 -6.67 -9.41
C ILE A 77 -8.33 -5.67 -9.44
N ILE A 78 -7.47 -5.80 -10.42
CA ILE A 78 -6.34 -4.88 -10.62
C ILE A 78 -6.84 -3.59 -11.25
N ARG A 79 -6.37 -2.45 -10.74
CA ARG A 79 -6.68 -1.14 -11.30
C ARG A 79 -6.05 -1.02 -12.70
N PRO A 80 -6.80 -0.56 -13.71
CA PRO A 80 -6.29 -0.39 -15.07
C PRO A 80 -5.03 0.49 -15.13
N GLY A 81 -4.09 0.14 -16.01
CA GLY A 81 -2.85 0.90 -16.23
C GLY A 81 -1.67 0.42 -15.39
N LEU A 82 -1.80 -0.64 -14.58
CA LEU A 82 -0.68 -1.12 -13.74
C LEU A 82 0.50 -1.61 -14.58
N LEU A 83 0.26 -2.39 -15.62
CA LEU A 83 1.35 -2.91 -16.45
C LEU A 83 2.07 -1.79 -17.20
N GLU A 84 1.34 -0.79 -17.67
CA GLU A 84 1.88 0.41 -18.31
C GLU A 84 2.71 1.25 -17.32
N LEU A 85 2.24 1.39 -16.08
CA LEU A 85 2.99 2.07 -15.02
C LEU A 85 4.32 1.36 -14.72
N LEU A 86 4.28 0.04 -14.58
CA LEU A 86 5.49 -0.77 -14.36
C LEU A 86 6.45 -0.71 -15.57
N ALA A 87 5.91 -0.71 -16.80
CA ALA A 87 6.70 -0.55 -18.01
C ALA A 87 7.39 0.82 -18.06
N LEU A 88 6.66 1.90 -17.76
CA LEU A 88 7.24 3.25 -17.66
C LEU A 88 8.35 3.33 -16.62
N CYS A 89 8.13 2.73 -15.44
CA CYS A 89 9.16 2.73 -14.40
C CYS A 89 10.45 2.04 -14.85
N ARG A 90 10.34 0.89 -15.55
CA ARG A 90 11.50 0.20 -16.10
C ARG A 90 12.19 1.02 -17.20
N GLU A 91 11.42 1.63 -18.10
CA GLU A 91 11.95 2.46 -19.20
C GLU A 91 12.74 3.68 -18.68
N ARG A 92 12.23 4.31 -17.60
CA ARG A 92 12.80 5.53 -17.03
C ARG A 92 13.78 5.29 -15.88
N ASP A 93 14.09 4.02 -15.58
CA ASP A 93 14.94 3.62 -14.43
C ASP A 93 14.40 4.16 -13.08
N PHE A 94 13.07 4.21 -12.93
CA PHE A 94 12.41 4.55 -11.68
C PHE A 94 12.31 3.28 -10.84
N ARG A 95 12.78 3.34 -9.58
CA ARG A 95 12.55 2.26 -8.62
C ARG A 95 11.10 2.26 -8.19
N PHE A 96 10.40 1.14 -8.37
CA PHE A 96 9.01 0.99 -7.94
C PHE A 96 8.95 0.06 -6.74
N VAL A 97 8.33 0.52 -5.64
CA VAL A 97 8.21 -0.24 -4.39
C VAL A 97 6.79 -0.13 -3.87
N ILE A 98 6.17 -1.27 -3.56
CA ILE A 98 4.89 -1.32 -2.87
C ILE A 98 5.16 -1.28 -1.35
N VAL A 99 4.53 -0.34 -0.64
CA VAL A 99 4.55 -0.30 0.83
C VAL A 99 3.12 -0.21 1.33
N SER A 100 2.61 -1.34 1.85
CA SER A 100 1.19 -1.50 2.16
C SER A 100 0.96 -1.91 3.61
N ASN A 101 -0.09 -1.37 4.21
CA ASN A 101 -0.58 -1.86 5.50
C ASN A 101 -1.35 -3.19 5.39
N GLY A 102 -1.46 -3.75 4.19
CA GLY A 102 -2.00 -5.09 3.97
C GLY A 102 -1.04 -6.22 4.38
N MET A 103 -1.32 -7.45 3.93
CA MET A 103 -0.54 -8.64 4.30
C MET A 103 0.32 -9.13 3.14
N MET A 104 1.57 -9.47 3.41
CA MET A 104 2.51 -9.99 2.40
C MET A 104 1.93 -11.16 1.61
N PHE A 105 1.17 -12.06 2.26
CA PHE A 105 0.72 -13.29 1.61
C PHE A 105 -0.21 -13.03 0.42
N TYR A 106 -1.12 -12.05 0.50
CA TYR A 106 -2.03 -11.80 -0.62
C TYR A 106 -1.41 -10.87 -1.67
N ILE A 107 -0.54 -9.96 -1.25
CA ILE A 107 0.21 -9.12 -2.21
C ILE A 107 1.08 -10.02 -3.10
N ASP A 108 1.81 -10.98 -2.52
CA ASP A 108 2.62 -11.97 -3.26
C ASP A 108 1.75 -12.76 -4.27
N ILE A 109 0.58 -13.23 -3.84
CA ILE A 109 -0.38 -13.94 -4.72
C ILE A 109 -0.81 -13.06 -5.89
N VAL A 110 -1.14 -11.81 -5.64
CA VAL A 110 -1.60 -10.89 -6.69
C VAL A 110 -0.47 -10.54 -7.65
N LEU A 111 0.74 -10.29 -7.15
CA LEU A 111 1.93 -10.06 -7.99
C LEU A 111 2.25 -11.28 -8.85
N GLU A 112 2.08 -12.49 -8.32
CA GLU A 112 2.18 -13.73 -9.10
C GLU A 112 1.16 -13.77 -10.24
N MET A 113 -0.12 -13.47 -9.95
CA MET A 113 -1.22 -13.50 -10.94
C MET A 113 -0.96 -12.58 -12.14
N ILE A 114 -0.32 -11.45 -11.93
CA ILE A 114 -0.04 -10.47 -12.99
C ILE A 114 1.37 -10.61 -13.58
N GLY A 115 2.15 -11.63 -13.16
CA GLY A 115 3.50 -11.86 -13.67
C GLY A 115 4.53 -10.81 -13.23
N ALA A 116 4.32 -10.16 -12.07
CA ALA A 116 5.14 -9.06 -11.55
C ALA A 116 5.83 -9.40 -10.21
N ARG A 117 6.27 -10.66 -10.04
CA ARG A 117 6.97 -11.13 -8.82
C ARG A 117 8.31 -10.45 -8.54
N ASP A 118 8.87 -9.78 -9.53
CA ASP A 118 10.10 -9.00 -9.42
C ASP A 118 9.90 -7.64 -8.74
N ILE A 119 8.66 -7.24 -8.48
CA ILE A 119 8.35 -5.98 -7.80
C ILE A 119 8.69 -6.09 -6.31
N GLU A 120 9.51 -5.15 -5.85
CA GLU A 120 9.83 -5.00 -4.44
C GLU A 120 8.59 -4.57 -3.64
N PHE A 121 8.33 -5.23 -2.52
CA PHE A 121 7.24 -4.82 -1.64
C PHE A 121 7.54 -5.07 -0.17
N ALA A 122 6.88 -4.28 0.67
CA ALA A 122 6.86 -4.42 2.11
C ALA A 122 5.42 -4.33 2.62
N ALA A 123 5.04 -5.23 3.52
CA ALA A 123 3.72 -5.32 4.11
C ALA A 123 3.77 -6.11 5.42
N ALA A 124 2.63 -6.30 6.10
CA ALA A 124 2.59 -7.12 7.30
C ALA A 124 2.98 -8.57 7.04
N HIS A 125 3.85 -9.10 7.89
CA HIS A 125 4.08 -10.53 8.01
C HIS A 125 2.83 -11.23 8.52
N ALA A 126 2.64 -12.49 8.16
CA ALA A 126 1.47 -13.27 8.59
C ALA A 126 1.86 -14.72 8.90
N ILE A 127 1.41 -15.21 10.06
CA ILE A 127 1.46 -16.63 10.44
C ILE A 127 0.03 -17.15 10.61
N PHE A 128 -0.29 -18.19 9.88
CA PHE A 128 -1.63 -18.82 9.92
C PHE A 128 -1.69 -19.82 11.06
N ARG A 129 -2.64 -19.62 11.98
CA ARG A 129 -2.90 -20.49 13.11
C ARG A 129 -4.37 -20.92 13.12
N PRO A 130 -4.74 -22.01 13.79
CA PRO A 130 -6.13 -22.43 13.91
C PRO A 130 -7.04 -21.37 14.58
N GLU A 131 -6.45 -20.54 15.45
CA GLU A 131 -7.16 -19.49 16.20
C GLU A 131 -7.38 -18.22 15.36
N GLY A 132 -6.55 -17.99 14.35
CA GLY A 132 -6.57 -16.80 13.49
C GLY A 132 -5.21 -16.49 12.88
N VAL A 133 -5.11 -15.39 12.14
CA VAL A 133 -3.85 -14.94 11.53
C VAL A 133 -3.14 -14.01 12.50
N GLU A 134 -1.96 -14.43 12.97
CA GLU A 134 -1.03 -13.58 13.69
C GLU A 134 -0.27 -12.69 12.69
N SER A 135 -0.26 -11.37 12.88
CA SER A 135 0.43 -10.47 11.97
C SER A 135 1.22 -9.38 12.70
N TRP A 136 2.29 -8.91 12.07
CA TRP A 136 3.13 -7.81 12.56
C TRP A 136 3.82 -7.08 11.43
N TYR A 137 4.27 -5.87 11.71
CA TYR A 137 5.01 -5.02 10.78
C TYR A 137 6.46 -4.87 11.23
N GLU A 138 7.36 -4.73 10.27
CA GLU A 138 8.77 -4.46 10.52
C GLU A 138 9.23 -3.23 9.73
N ASP A 139 10.09 -2.42 10.36
CA ASP A 139 10.74 -1.31 9.67
C ASP A 139 11.76 -1.82 8.63
N PRO A 140 12.37 -0.92 7.82
CA PRO A 140 13.40 -1.32 6.85
C PRO A 140 14.66 -1.98 7.45
N ASP A 141 14.84 -1.94 8.77
CA ASP A 141 15.96 -2.58 9.48
C ASP A 141 15.54 -3.89 10.17
N GLY A 142 14.27 -4.32 10.01
CA GLY A 142 13.74 -5.57 10.57
C GLY A 142 13.26 -5.46 12.02
N HIS A 143 13.08 -4.26 12.56
CA HIS A 143 12.53 -4.08 13.90
C HIS A 143 11.00 -4.02 13.86
N ARG A 144 10.34 -4.69 14.79
CA ARG A 144 8.88 -4.65 14.90
C ARG A 144 8.37 -3.24 15.20
N LEU A 145 7.28 -2.87 14.53
CA LEU A 145 6.65 -1.56 14.65
C LEU A 145 5.21 -1.68 15.18
N GLU A 146 4.88 -0.83 16.14
CA GLU A 146 3.50 -0.62 16.62
C GLU A 146 2.72 0.36 15.74
N ASP A 147 3.42 1.29 15.07
CA ASP A 147 2.84 2.32 14.20
C ASP A 147 3.87 2.88 13.22
N GLY A 148 3.43 3.72 12.24
CA GLY A 148 4.32 4.46 11.35
C GLY A 148 5.04 3.59 10.31
N PHE A 149 4.44 2.48 9.91
CA PHE A 149 5.06 1.53 8.99
C PHE A 149 5.42 2.16 7.64
N LYS A 150 4.45 2.76 6.94
CA LYS A 150 4.68 3.39 5.64
C LYS A 150 5.65 4.56 5.74
N GLU A 151 5.55 5.34 6.80
CA GLU A 151 6.44 6.48 7.09
C GLU A 151 7.89 6.03 7.31
N SER A 152 8.13 4.89 7.93
CA SER A 152 9.49 4.37 8.16
C SER A 152 10.20 4.08 6.83
N TYR A 153 9.49 3.48 5.87
CA TYR A 153 9.99 3.23 4.52
C TYR A 153 10.21 4.52 3.73
N THR A 154 9.25 5.46 3.77
CA THR A 154 9.40 6.78 3.12
C THR A 154 10.64 7.51 3.63
N LYS A 155 10.82 7.57 4.95
CA LYS A 155 12.01 8.19 5.57
C LYS A 155 13.30 7.51 5.11
N ARG A 156 13.31 6.18 5.05
CA ARG A 156 14.47 5.42 4.56
C ARG A 156 14.81 5.79 3.11
N PHE A 157 13.83 5.85 2.22
CA PHE A 157 14.06 6.19 0.82
C PHE A 157 14.57 7.63 0.64
N LEU A 158 14.02 8.58 1.39
CA LEU A 158 14.49 9.97 1.41
C LEU A 158 15.94 10.07 1.91
N GLN A 159 16.29 9.34 2.97
CA GLN A 159 17.66 9.28 3.51
C GLN A 159 18.65 8.66 2.52
N GLN A 160 18.20 7.76 1.65
CA GLN A 160 18.99 7.18 0.57
C GLN A 160 19.17 8.14 -0.62
N GLY A 161 18.57 9.34 -0.58
CA GLY A 161 18.72 10.38 -1.60
C GLY A 161 17.73 10.27 -2.76
N TYR A 162 16.69 9.44 -2.65
CA TYR A 162 15.64 9.36 -3.66
C TYR A 162 14.72 10.60 -3.61
N ARG A 163 14.28 11.04 -4.79
CA ARG A 163 13.08 11.85 -4.93
C ARG A 163 11.89 10.91 -4.94
N VAL A 164 11.15 10.87 -3.85
CA VAL A 164 10.03 9.94 -3.70
C VAL A 164 8.76 10.55 -4.28
N VAL A 165 8.10 9.80 -5.15
CA VAL A 165 6.73 10.04 -5.62
C VAL A 165 5.82 9.04 -4.92
N TYR A 166 4.75 9.51 -4.31
CA TYR A 166 3.79 8.69 -3.59
C TYR A 166 2.53 8.44 -4.40
N ILE A 167 2.02 7.20 -4.40
CA ILE A 167 0.72 6.83 -5.00
C ILE A 167 -0.11 6.15 -3.92
N GLY A 168 -1.29 6.69 -3.59
CA GLY A 168 -2.11 6.14 -2.51
C GLY A 168 -3.58 6.57 -2.54
N ASN A 169 -4.39 6.00 -1.64
CA ASN A 169 -5.84 6.21 -1.58
C ASN A 169 -6.38 6.52 -0.18
N GLY A 170 -5.70 6.06 0.87
CA GLY A 170 -6.26 6.03 2.23
C GLY A 170 -5.77 7.15 3.15
N THR A 171 -6.39 7.24 4.33
CA THR A 171 -5.96 8.15 5.39
C THR A 171 -4.58 7.79 5.93
N SER A 172 -4.23 6.50 5.96
CA SER A 172 -2.91 6.02 6.36
C SER A 172 -1.78 6.38 5.39
N ASP A 173 -2.14 6.85 4.18
CA ASP A 173 -1.17 7.31 3.18
C ASP A 173 -0.78 8.78 3.38
N PHE A 174 -1.59 9.55 4.11
CA PHE A 174 -1.40 11.00 4.17
C PHE A 174 -0.06 11.39 4.81
N ALA A 175 0.29 10.79 5.95
CA ALA A 175 1.53 11.11 6.65
C ALA A 175 2.79 10.78 5.81
N PRO A 176 2.95 9.56 5.24
CA PRO A 176 4.09 9.25 4.38
C PRO A 176 4.08 10.09 3.07
N ALA A 177 2.92 10.29 2.44
CA ALA A 177 2.80 11.06 1.21
C ALA A 177 3.21 12.53 1.39
N SER A 178 2.86 13.14 2.52
CA SER A 178 3.21 14.54 2.84
C SER A 178 4.72 14.80 2.95
N MET A 179 5.53 13.76 3.08
CA MET A 179 7.00 13.86 3.06
C MET A 179 7.58 13.76 1.65
N CYS A 180 6.77 13.39 0.66
CA CYS A 180 7.24 13.05 -0.67
C CYS A 180 7.30 14.26 -1.59
N HIS A 181 8.05 14.10 -2.69
CA HIS A 181 8.25 15.15 -3.68
C HIS A 181 6.98 15.45 -4.51
N HIS A 182 6.18 14.42 -4.77
CA HIS A 182 4.92 14.51 -5.49
C HIS A 182 3.95 13.43 -5.00
N ILE A 183 2.65 13.73 -5.07
CA ILE A 183 1.58 12.83 -4.61
C ILE A 183 0.58 12.62 -5.74
N PHE A 184 0.37 11.36 -6.11
CA PHE A 184 -0.81 10.93 -6.84
C PHE A 184 -1.82 10.35 -5.84
N ALA A 185 -3.00 10.94 -5.79
CA ALA A 185 -4.01 10.62 -4.78
C ALA A 185 -5.34 10.19 -5.40
N VAL A 186 -6.00 9.23 -4.77
CA VAL A 186 -7.39 8.84 -5.06
C VAL A 186 -8.16 8.70 -3.75
N ASP A 187 -9.48 8.72 -3.80
CA ASP A 187 -10.40 8.51 -2.67
C ASP A 187 -10.12 9.41 -1.44
N ASN A 188 -9.90 8.82 -0.27
CA ASN A 188 -9.74 9.57 0.98
C ASN A 188 -8.43 10.36 1.05
N LEU A 189 -7.37 9.92 0.38
CA LEU A 189 -6.12 10.68 0.34
C LEU A 189 -6.31 12.04 -0.35
N VAL A 190 -7.16 12.12 -1.39
CA VAL A 190 -7.52 13.41 -2.01
C VAL A 190 -8.12 14.36 -0.99
N LYS A 191 -9.07 13.87 -0.17
CA LYS A 191 -9.71 14.69 0.88
C LYS A 191 -8.68 15.17 1.92
N CYS A 192 -7.83 14.26 2.41
CA CYS A 192 -6.78 14.62 3.38
C CYS A 192 -5.83 15.68 2.83
N CYS A 193 -5.41 15.57 1.57
CA CYS A 193 -4.55 16.56 0.92
C CYS A 193 -5.27 17.91 0.78
N GLN A 194 -6.53 17.92 0.34
CA GLN A 194 -7.32 19.15 0.19
C GLN A 194 -7.53 19.87 1.52
N GLU A 195 -7.94 19.14 2.56
CA GLU A 195 -8.19 19.69 3.90
C GLU A 195 -6.92 20.26 4.54
N SER A 196 -5.76 19.68 4.21
CA SER A 196 -4.45 20.10 4.73
C SER A 196 -3.69 21.07 3.82
N GLY A 197 -4.24 21.44 2.66
CA GLY A 197 -3.59 22.32 1.69
C GLY A 197 -2.31 21.72 1.06
N VAL A 198 -2.22 20.39 0.99
CA VAL A 198 -1.08 19.67 0.39
C VAL A 198 -1.31 19.49 -1.11
N GLU A 199 -0.32 19.91 -1.92
CA GLU A 199 -0.39 19.78 -3.38
C GLU A 199 -0.37 18.30 -3.78
N HIS A 200 -1.27 17.91 -4.68
CA HIS A 200 -1.41 16.54 -5.18
C HIS A 200 -2.03 16.52 -6.57
N THR A 201 -1.82 15.42 -7.28
CA THR A 201 -2.47 15.13 -8.55
C THR A 201 -3.52 14.02 -8.33
N PRO A 202 -4.82 14.30 -8.48
CA PRO A 202 -5.83 13.25 -8.40
C PRO A 202 -5.75 12.32 -9.61
N PHE A 203 -6.09 11.03 -9.40
CA PHE A 203 -6.16 10.04 -10.47
C PHE A 203 -7.42 9.18 -10.33
N ASN A 204 -7.89 8.58 -11.43
CA ASN A 204 -8.98 7.59 -11.45
C ASN A 204 -8.43 6.19 -11.70
N ASP A 205 -7.51 6.07 -12.65
CA ASP A 205 -6.79 4.84 -12.94
C ASP A 205 -5.28 5.11 -13.07
N LEU A 206 -4.49 4.04 -13.20
CA LEU A 206 -3.03 4.19 -13.23
C LEU A 206 -2.50 4.73 -14.57
N HIS A 207 -3.33 4.82 -15.63
CA HIS A 207 -2.94 5.55 -16.84
C HIS A 207 -2.85 7.06 -16.57
N ASP A 208 -3.66 7.61 -15.62
CA ASP A 208 -3.51 9.01 -15.19
C ASP A 208 -2.15 9.23 -14.54
N VAL A 209 -1.72 8.27 -13.70
CA VAL A 209 -0.40 8.30 -13.05
C VAL A 209 0.72 8.22 -14.10
N VAL A 210 0.60 7.32 -15.11
CA VAL A 210 1.55 7.21 -16.23
C VAL A 210 1.71 8.54 -16.95
N ARG A 211 0.58 9.20 -17.29
CA ARG A 211 0.59 10.52 -17.94
C ARG A 211 1.23 11.58 -17.06
N GLY A 212 0.89 11.61 -15.77
CA GLY A 212 1.46 12.55 -14.81
C GLY A 212 2.97 12.39 -14.65
N LEU A 213 3.46 11.15 -14.45
CA LEU A 213 4.89 10.86 -14.35
C LEU A 213 5.65 11.25 -15.61
N SER A 214 5.09 10.99 -16.81
CA SER A 214 5.70 11.37 -18.08
C SER A 214 5.81 12.88 -18.28
N SER A 215 4.97 13.65 -17.59
CA SER A 215 4.98 15.13 -17.64
C SER A 215 5.91 15.75 -16.58
N LEU A 216 6.19 15.04 -15.49
CA LEU A 216 7.00 15.52 -14.38
C LEU A 216 8.50 15.24 -14.58
N PHE A 217 8.83 14.19 -15.32
CA PHE A 217 10.18 13.66 -15.50
C PHE A 217 10.46 13.29 -16.96
#